data_769a642958e8aff79669105776842532
#
_entry.id   769a642958e8aff79669105776842532
#
_cell.length_a   1.000
_cell.length_b   1.000
_cell.length_c   1.000
_cell.angle_alpha   90.00
_cell.angle_beta   90.00
_cell.angle_gamma   90.00
#
_symmetry.space_group_name_H-M   'P 1'
#
loop_
_entity.id
_entity.type
_entity.pdbx_description
1 polymer ?
#
loop_
_entity_poly.entity_id
_entity_poly.type
_entity_poly.pdbx_seq_one_letter_code
_entity_poly.pdbx_strand_id
1 'polypeptide(L)'
;NIPLEANKDRVWYEGRYRLTDDTPAIAIFRSIGGFYSILTDGSYADGNRSQALAANPGKSVQVSRYFTKWGKLYLNPNRNDRTFSQPLGLDFEIVPLNNPADIRRGSTIRLRVLYKGQPWANGEVKATWDYYDYHTMDAWAQTGKTDARGEVSFRLDHVDMKKPILWIFQAGDMRKSSQPNVDEDNLKATLVFAVK
;
A
#
# COMPACT_ATOMS: atom_id res chain seq x y z
N ASN A 1 5.14 18.48 -5.36
CA ASN A 1 4.15 17.59 -5.99
C ASN A 1 4.66 17.14 -7.36
N ILE A 2 4.55 15.86 -7.65
CA ILE A 2 4.87 15.30 -8.96
C ILE A 2 3.55 15.31 -9.75
N PRO A 3 3.46 16.03 -10.88
CA PRO A 3 2.30 15.94 -11.74
C PRO A 3 2.13 14.51 -12.27
N LEU A 4 0.91 14.02 -12.27
CA LEU A 4 0.56 12.70 -12.80
C LEU A 4 -0.35 12.85 -13.99
N GLU A 5 -0.08 12.12 -15.06
CA GLU A 5 -0.90 12.03 -16.25
C GLU A 5 -1.49 10.63 -16.37
N ALA A 6 -2.77 10.52 -16.72
CA ALA A 6 -3.37 9.23 -17.00
C ALA A 6 -2.79 8.68 -18.30
N ASN A 7 -2.42 7.41 -18.33
CA ASN A 7 -2.04 6.77 -19.59
C ASN A 7 -3.25 6.72 -20.56
N LYS A 8 -2.99 6.43 -21.83
CA LYS A 8 -4.03 6.44 -22.89
C LYS A 8 -5.24 5.56 -22.55
N ASP A 9 -5.02 4.43 -21.88
CA ASP A 9 -6.07 3.48 -21.51
C ASP A 9 -6.67 3.77 -20.11
N ARG A 10 -6.19 4.83 -19.43
CA ARG A 10 -6.59 5.21 -18.06
C ARG A 10 -6.44 4.08 -17.02
N VAL A 11 -5.53 3.15 -17.27
CA VAL A 11 -5.27 2.01 -16.36
C VAL A 11 -4.32 2.41 -15.24
N TRP A 12 -3.38 3.31 -15.53
CA TRP A 12 -2.45 3.85 -14.52
C TRP A 12 -2.16 5.33 -14.79
N TYR A 13 -1.55 5.97 -13.81
CA TYR A 13 -1.06 7.34 -13.89
C TYR A 13 0.46 7.33 -13.92
N GLU A 14 1.04 8.14 -14.80
CA GLU A 14 2.48 8.28 -14.94
C GLU A 14 2.92 9.68 -14.50
N GLY A 15 4.05 9.74 -13.81
CA GLY A 15 4.71 10.98 -13.47
C GLY A 15 6.22 10.79 -13.50
N ARG A 16 6.96 11.82 -13.89
CA ARG A 16 8.43 11.78 -13.93
C ARG A 16 8.99 12.82 -12.97
N TYR A 17 9.93 12.37 -12.17
CA TYR A 17 10.69 13.24 -11.29
C TYR A 17 12.18 12.90 -11.39
N ARG A 18 13.02 13.91 -11.61
CA ARG A 18 14.47 13.73 -11.62
C ARG A 18 14.99 14.08 -10.24
N LEU A 19 15.64 13.12 -9.58
CA LEU A 19 16.49 13.41 -8.44
C LEU A 19 17.74 14.15 -8.94
N THR A 20 18.08 15.24 -8.29
CA THR A 20 19.21 16.11 -8.70
C THR A 20 20.54 15.65 -8.13
N ASP A 21 20.49 14.77 -7.13
CA ASP A 21 21.63 14.21 -6.42
C ASP A 21 21.31 12.82 -5.87
N ASP A 22 22.25 12.20 -5.19
CA ASP A 22 22.11 10.91 -4.53
C ASP A 22 21.51 11.01 -3.11
N THR A 23 20.87 12.11 -2.77
CA THR A 23 20.24 12.31 -1.46
C THR A 23 19.10 11.30 -1.27
N PRO A 24 19.00 10.65 -0.10
CA PRO A 24 17.87 9.82 0.23
C PRO A 24 16.56 10.59 0.14
N ALA A 25 15.57 10.00 -0.50
CA ALA A 25 14.26 10.62 -0.66
C ALA A 25 13.14 9.59 -0.47
N ILE A 26 11.97 10.06 -0.09
CA ILE A 26 10.76 9.24 0.00
C ILE A 26 9.71 9.87 -0.91
N ALA A 27 9.30 9.14 -1.94
CA ALA A 27 8.11 9.50 -2.70
C ALA A 27 6.88 9.02 -1.93
N ILE A 28 5.92 9.93 -1.71
CA ILE A 28 4.67 9.64 -1.01
C ILE A 28 3.54 9.67 -2.04
N PHE A 29 2.73 8.63 -2.02
CA PHE A 29 1.48 8.55 -2.75
C PHE A 29 0.31 8.57 -1.77
N ARG A 30 -0.72 9.35 -2.08
CA ARG A 30 -1.99 9.35 -1.37
C ARG A 30 -3.12 9.41 -2.40
N SER A 31 -4.05 8.45 -2.37
CA SER A 31 -5.29 8.58 -3.12
C SER A 31 -6.18 9.63 -2.47
N ILE A 32 -6.93 10.34 -3.29
CA ILE A 32 -7.95 11.28 -2.79
C ILE A 32 -9.17 10.56 -2.18
N GLY A 33 -9.16 9.23 -2.21
CA GLY A 33 -10.29 8.40 -1.85
C GLY A 33 -11.30 8.23 -2.99
N GLY A 34 -12.17 7.26 -2.85
CA GLY A 34 -13.23 6.98 -3.83
C GLY A 34 -14.24 6.01 -3.25
N PHE A 35 -15.43 6.00 -3.86
CA PHE A 35 -16.50 5.09 -3.48
C PHE A 35 -16.65 4.00 -4.52
N TYR A 36 -16.93 2.80 -4.07
CA TYR A 36 -17.40 1.70 -4.89
C TYR A 36 -18.38 0.83 -4.11
N SER A 37 -19.26 0.20 -4.83
CA SER A 37 -20.23 -0.73 -4.26
C SER A 37 -20.12 -2.08 -4.96
N ILE A 38 -20.36 -3.15 -4.23
CA ILE A 38 -20.52 -4.50 -4.75
C ILE A 38 -22.00 -4.82 -4.75
N LEU A 39 -22.52 -5.17 -5.91
CA LEU A 39 -23.92 -5.54 -6.07
C LEU A 39 -24.13 -7.01 -5.66
N THR A 40 -25.37 -7.39 -5.42
CA THR A 40 -25.70 -8.76 -4.96
C THR A 40 -25.38 -9.84 -6.00
N ASP A 41 -25.21 -9.48 -7.27
CA ASP A 41 -24.75 -10.39 -8.33
C ASP A 41 -23.20 -10.46 -8.43
N GLY A 42 -22.47 -9.82 -7.51
CA GLY A 42 -21.01 -9.78 -7.47
C GLY A 42 -20.38 -8.74 -8.38
N SER A 43 -21.15 -8.01 -9.17
CA SER A 43 -20.62 -6.94 -10.03
C SER A 43 -20.23 -5.69 -9.23
N TYR A 44 -19.31 -4.88 -9.78
CA TYR A 44 -18.88 -3.60 -9.19
C TYR A 44 -19.69 -2.45 -9.79
N ALA A 45 -19.99 -1.48 -8.95
CA ALA A 45 -20.57 -0.21 -9.35
C ALA A 45 -19.78 0.95 -8.72
N ASP A 46 -19.55 2.00 -9.48
CA ASP A 46 -18.96 3.23 -8.95
C ASP A 46 -19.95 3.95 -8.02
N GLY A 47 -19.39 4.61 -7.01
CA GLY A 47 -20.18 5.41 -6.07
C GLY A 47 -20.53 4.68 -4.77
N ASN A 48 -21.08 5.45 -3.84
CA ASN A 48 -21.63 4.94 -2.60
C ASN A 48 -22.96 4.19 -2.84
N ARG A 49 -23.55 3.61 -1.78
CA ARG A 49 -24.79 2.81 -1.89
C ARG A 49 -25.90 3.52 -2.67
N SER A 50 -26.20 4.77 -2.38
CA SER A 50 -27.24 5.54 -3.06
C SER A 50 -26.96 5.74 -4.54
N GLN A 51 -25.72 6.10 -4.86
CA GLN A 51 -25.27 6.34 -6.24
C GLN A 51 -25.28 5.05 -7.07
N ALA A 52 -24.79 3.97 -6.46
CA ALA A 52 -24.79 2.65 -7.09
C ALA A 52 -26.22 2.15 -7.40
N LEU A 53 -27.17 2.32 -6.47
CA LEU A 53 -28.57 1.96 -6.68
C LEU A 53 -29.22 2.81 -7.78
N ALA A 54 -28.95 4.12 -7.79
CA ALA A 54 -29.47 5.02 -8.83
C ALA A 54 -28.96 4.66 -10.24
N ALA A 55 -27.69 4.24 -10.34
CA ALA A 55 -27.08 3.85 -11.60
C ALA A 55 -27.44 2.44 -12.07
N ASN A 56 -27.99 1.58 -11.19
CA ASN A 56 -28.31 0.19 -11.47
C ASN A 56 -29.75 -0.16 -11.06
N PRO A 57 -30.78 0.34 -11.76
CA PRO A 57 -32.17 0.09 -11.45
C PRO A 57 -32.49 -1.43 -11.39
N GLY A 58 -33.21 -1.86 -10.36
CA GLY A 58 -33.60 -3.26 -10.16
C GLY A 58 -32.53 -4.15 -9.49
N LYS A 59 -31.32 -3.62 -9.23
CA LYS A 59 -30.27 -4.32 -8.48
C LYS A 59 -30.24 -3.88 -7.01
N SER A 60 -29.64 -4.72 -6.18
CA SER A 60 -29.39 -4.44 -4.76
C SER A 60 -27.89 -4.34 -4.49
N VAL A 61 -27.51 -3.50 -3.52
CA VAL A 61 -26.12 -3.34 -3.08
C VAL A 61 -25.85 -4.26 -1.89
N GLN A 62 -24.90 -5.16 -2.05
CA GLN A 62 -24.42 -6.04 -0.99
C GLN A 62 -23.60 -5.23 0.03
N VAL A 63 -22.59 -4.50 -0.44
CA VAL A 63 -21.74 -3.68 0.40
C VAL A 63 -21.27 -2.44 -0.36
N SER A 64 -21.21 -1.30 0.33
CA SER A 64 -20.65 -0.05 -0.19
C SER A 64 -19.40 0.33 0.58
N ARG A 65 -18.35 0.75 -0.12
CA ARG A 65 -17.04 1.02 0.46
C ARG A 65 -16.49 2.38 0.03
N TYR A 66 -15.81 3.02 0.97
CA TYR A 66 -14.90 4.11 0.69
C TYR A 66 -13.46 3.64 0.81
N PHE A 67 -12.66 3.80 -0.24
CA PHE A 67 -11.27 3.39 -0.19
C PHE A 67 -10.33 4.58 -0.07
N THR A 68 -9.27 4.40 0.71
CA THR A 68 -8.13 5.30 0.78
C THR A 68 -6.83 4.51 0.78
N LYS A 69 -5.85 4.99 0.01
CA LYS A 69 -4.55 4.33 -0.13
C LYS A 69 -3.44 5.33 0.16
N TRP A 70 -2.45 4.89 0.91
CA TRP A 70 -1.20 5.60 1.15
C TRP A 70 -0.04 4.72 0.70
N GLY A 71 0.96 5.32 0.07
CA GLY A 71 2.14 4.59 -0.34
C GLY A 71 3.41 5.39 -0.10
N LYS A 72 4.49 4.66 0.19
CA LYS A 72 5.85 5.19 0.30
C LYS A 72 6.78 4.39 -0.58
N LEU A 73 7.61 5.09 -1.36
CA LEU A 73 8.71 4.51 -2.11
C LEU A 73 10.01 5.17 -1.64
N TYR A 74 10.93 4.36 -1.10
CA TYR A 74 12.26 4.83 -0.75
C TYR A 74 13.16 4.87 -1.98
N LEU A 75 13.74 6.05 -2.23
CA LEU A 75 14.65 6.33 -3.33
C LEU A 75 16.04 6.63 -2.75
N ASN A 76 17.08 6.08 -3.38
CA ASN A 76 18.49 6.26 -2.96
C ASN A 76 18.72 6.07 -1.45
N PRO A 77 18.25 4.96 -0.83
CA PRO A 77 18.45 4.77 0.60
C PRO A 77 19.95 4.77 0.92
N ASN A 78 20.34 5.51 1.97
CA ASN A 78 21.72 5.69 2.39
C ASN A 78 21.91 5.10 3.79
N ARG A 79 23.06 4.43 4.03
CA ARG A 79 23.38 3.81 5.31
C ARG A 79 23.49 4.82 6.47
N ASN A 80 23.84 6.06 6.17
CA ASN A 80 23.94 7.13 7.16
C ASN A 80 22.60 7.83 7.42
N ASP A 81 21.56 7.56 6.62
CA ASP A 81 20.24 8.10 6.86
C ASP A 81 19.64 7.49 8.12
N ARG A 82 19.13 8.31 9.03
CA ARG A 82 18.44 7.94 10.25
C ARG A 82 16.95 8.28 10.22
N THR A 83 16.51 8.93 9.14
CA THR A 83 15.12 9.37 9.00
C THR A 83 14.20 8.28 8.48
N PHE A 84 14.76 7.17 7.95
CA PHE A 84 13.97 6.06 7.38
C PHE A 84 12.92 5.50 8.35
N SER A 85 13.20 5.51 9.66
CA SER A 85 12.32 4.98 10.70
C SER A 85 11.39 6.02 11.33
N GLN A 86 11.39 7.26 10.83
CA GLN A 86 10.50 8.30 11.31
C GLN A 86 9.14 8.20 10.62
N PRO A 87 8.03 8.18 11.39
CA PRO A 87 6.70 8.30 10.81
C PRO A 87 6.53 9.63 10.08
N LEU A 88 5.87 9.60 8.94
CA LEU A 88 5.56 10.79 8.13
C LEU A 88 4.17 11.38 8.45
N GLY A 89 3.43 10.78 9.39
CA GLY A 89 2.12 11.24 9.78
C GLY A 89 1.00 10.88 8.81
N LEU A 90 1.18 9.83 8.01
CA LEU A 90 0.10 9.30 7.18
C LEU A 90 -0.91 8.57 8.08
N ASP A 91 -2.20 8.67 7.75
CA ASP A 91 -3.25 8.04 8.58
C ASP A 91 -3.10 6.52 8.69
N PHE A 92 -2.62 5.86 7.63
CA PHE A 92 -2.23 4.46 7.67
C PHE A 92 -0.83 4.34 7.06
N GLU A 93 0.13 3.84 7.83
CA GLU A 93 1.54 3.98 7.49
C GLU A 93 2.36 2.74 7.86
N ILE A 94 3.21 2.29 6.93
CA ILE A 94 4.23 1.27 7.19
C ILE A 94 5.58 1.98 7.34
N VAL A 95 6.27 1.72 8.44
CA VAL A 95 7.56 2.34 8.80
C VAL A 95 8.62 1.24 8.94
N PRO A 96 9.73 1.28 8.21
CA PRO A 96 10.82 0.33 8.42
C PRO A 96 11.54 0.61 9.75
N LEU A 97 11.92 -0.44 10.47
CA LEU A 97 12.64 -0.38 11.75
C LEU A 97 14.14 -0.66 11.60
N ASN A 98 14.56 -1.15 10.46
CA ASN A 98 15.96 -1.23 10.06
C ASN A 98 16.15 -0.59 8.69
N ASN A 99 17.35 -0.06 8.45
CA ASN A 99 17.61 0.80 7.29
C ASN A 99 17.49 0.01 5.99
N PRO A 100 16.62 0.42 5.04
CA PRO A 100 16.50 -0.20 3.73
C PRO A 100 17.84 -0.27 2.95
N ALA A 101 18.76 0.66 3.19
CA ALA A 101 20.10 0.66 2.58
C ALA A 101 20.98 -0.53 2.99
N ASP A 102 20.72 -1.13 4.14
CA ASP A 102 21.46 -2.28 4.65
C ASP A 102 20.84 -3.62 4.27
N ILE A 103 19.65 -3.59 3.73
CA ILE A 103 18.89 -4.78 3.36
C ILE A 103 19.46 -5.40 2.09
N ARG A 104 19.66 -6.71 2.14
CA ARG A 104 20.12 -7.57 1.04
C ARG A 104 19.21 -8.78 0.91
N ARG A 105 19.31 -9.51 -0.20
CA ARG A 105 18.69 -10.82 -0.32
C ARG A 105 19.02 -11.70 0.89
N GLY A 106 18.02 -12.37 1.45
CA GLY A 106 18.15 -13.17 2.66
C GLY A 106 18.15 -12.40 3.98
N SER A 107 18.17 -11.06 3.94
CA SER A 107 18.02 -10.23 5.14
C SER A 107 16.59 -10.31 5.68
N THR A 108 16.45 -9.98 6.96
CA THR A 108 15.14 -9.76 7.58
C THR A 108 14.86 -8.27 7.68
N ILE A 109 13.75 -7.82 7.08
CA ILE A 109 13.19 -6.48 7.31
C ILE A 109 12.22 -6.52 8.49
N ARG A 110 12.34 -5.55 9.40
CA ARG A 110 11.37 -5.30 10.47
C ARG A 110 10.59 -4.05 10.13
N LEU A 111 9.28 -4.14 10.25
CA LEU A 111 8.33 -3.08 9.93
C LEU A 111 7.46 -2.78 11.14
N ARG A 112 7.03 -1.53 11.28
CA ARG A 112 5.95 -1.12 12.17
C ARG A 112 4.84 -0.53 11.36
N VAL A 113 3.62 -0.96 11.63
CA VAL A 113 2.41 -0.41 11.02
C VAL A 113 1.72 0.50 12.01
N LEU A 114 1.37 1.70 11.56
CA LEU A 114 0.68 2.71 12.36
C LEU A 114 -0.66 3.05 11.72
N TYR A 115 -1.68 3.19 12.56
CA TYR A 115 -2.96 3.80 12.19
C TYR A 115 -3.18 5.06 13.01
N LYS A 116 -3.29 6.21 12.35
CA LYS A 116 -3.38 7.53 12.99
C LYS A 116 -2.30 7.74 14.06
N GLY A 117 -1.07 7.35 13.72
CA GLY A 117 0.09 7.46 14.59
C GLY A 117 0.17 6.45 15.74
N GLN A 118 -0.82 5.58 15.92
CA GLN A 118 -0.83 4.53 16.95
C GLN A 118 -0.47 3.16 16.37
N PRO A 119 0.19 2.26 17.12
CA PRO A 119 0.46 0.90 16.69
C PRO A 119 -0.80 0.18 16.19
N TRP A 120 -0.73 -0.39 14.99
CA TRP A 120 -1.82 -1.19 14.44
C TRP A 120 -1.57 -2.68 14.71
N ALA A 121 -2.13 -3.16 15.82
CA ALA A 121 -1.91 -4.51 16.33
C ALA A 121 -2.82 -5.56 15.67
N ASN A 122 -2.33 -6.81 15.59
CA ASN A 122 -3.02 -7.99 15.07
C ASN A 122 -3.47 -7.88 13.61
N GLY A 123 -2.96 -6.89 12.88
CA GLY A 123 -3.30 -6.66 11.49
C GLY A 123 -2.46 -7.49 10.52
N GLU A 124 -3.05 -7.85 9.39
CA GLU A 124 -2.36 -8.60 8.34
C GLU A 124 -1.51 -7.69 7.48
N VAL A 125 -0.25 -8.06 7.31
CA VAL A 125 0.67 -7.45 6.35
C VAL A 125 1.12 -8.49 5.36
N LYS A 126 1.03 -8.16 4.09
CA LYS A 126 1.44 -8.99 2.95
C LYS A 126 2.73 -8.45 2.36
N ALA A 127 3.60 -9.33 1.87
CA ALA A 127 4.86 -8.98 1.24
C ALA A 127 5.07 -9.76 -0.06
N THR A 128 5.54 -9.08 -1.08
CA THR A 128 5.92 -9.67 -2.36
C THR A 128 7.04 -8.86 -3.01
N TRP A 129 7.52 -9.28 -4.16
CA TRP A 129 8.48 -8.52 -4.96
C TRP A 129 8.03 -8.42 -6.41
N ASP A 130 8.55 -7.46 -7.16
CA ASP A 130 8.33 -7.36 -8.59
C ASP A 130 8.85 -8.64 -9.27
N TYR A 131 8.10 -9.16 -10.26
CA TYR A 131 8.35 -10.44 -10.94
C TYR A 131 8.06 -11.71 -10.12
N TYR A 132 7.38 -11.64 -8.98
CA TYR A 132 7.01 -12.82 -8.20
C TYR A 132 5.97 -13.68 -8.94
N ASP A 133 4.87 -13.07 -9.32
CA ASP A 133 3.83 -13.70 -10.13
C ASP A 133 3.04 -12.63 -10.89
N TYR A 134 2.95 -12.79 -12.20
CA TYR A 134 2.18 -11.90 -13.07
C TYR A 134 0.81 -12.43 -13.44
N HIS A 135 0.51 -13.68 -13.08
CA HIS A 135 -0.72 -14.34 -13.48
C HIS A 135 -1.85 -14.16 -12.45
N THR A 136 -1.52 -13.77 -11.23
CA THR A 136 -2.48 -13.66 -10.14
C THR A 136 -2.42 -12.27 -9.51
N MET A 137 -3.51 -11.51 -9.59
CA MET A 137 -3.59 -10.13 -9.06
C MET A 137 -3.36 -10.02 -7.53
N ASP A 138 -3.55 -11.10 -6.78
CA ASP A 138 -3.38 -11.16 -5.32
C ASP A 138 -2.28 -12.14 -4.90
N ALA A 139 -1.28 -12.38 -5.75
CA ALA A 139 -0.14 -13.23 -5.41
C ALA A 139 0.80 -12.52 -4.44
N TRP A 140 0.83 -13.01 -3.22
CA TRP A 140 1.71 -12.54 -2.17
C TRP A 140 2.66 -13.66 -1.75
N ALA A 141 3.95 -13.35 -1.73
CA ALA A 141 4.98 -14.33 -1.38
C ALA A 141 4.97 -14.70 0.11
N GLN A 142 4.60 -13.75 0.94
CA GLN A 142 4.56 -13.92 2.40
C GLN A 142 3.40 -13.13 3.01
N THR A 143 2.91 -13.63 4.14
CA THR A 143 1.92 -12.96 4.96
C THR A 143 2.34 -13.04 6.41
N GLY A 144 2.20 -11.95 7.15
CA GLY A 144 2.49 -11.87 8.59
C GLY A 144 1.45 -11.05 9.33
N LYS A 145 1.41 -11.20 10.66
CA LYS A 145 0.55 -10.37 11.52
C LYS A 145 1.41 -9.48 12.41
N THR A 146 0.96 -8.26 12.62
CA THR A 146 1.60 -7.34 13.56
C THR A 146 1.36 -7.76 15.02
N ASP A 147 2.38 -7.55 15.86
CA ASP A 147 2.27 -7.74 17.31
C ASP A 147 1.55 -6.55 17.99
N ALA A 148 1.52 -6.56 19.33
CA ALA A 148 0.91 -5.49 20.13
C ALA A 148 1.55 -4.10 19.91
N ARG A 149 2.80 -4.05 19.41
CA ARG A 149 3.51 -2.81 19.07
C ARG A 149 3.34 -2.42 17.60
N GLY A 150 2.49 -3.14 16.85
CA GLY A 150 2.31 -2.97 15.42
C GLY A 150 3.49 -3.49 14.59
N GLU A 151 4.37 -4.33 15.13
CA GLU A 151 5.59 -4.78 14.46
C GLU A 151 5.40 -6.14 13.79
N VAL A 152 6.04 -6.30 12.62
CA VAL A 152 6.07 -7.53 11.83
C VAL A 152 7.42 -7.65 11.12
N SER A 153 7.85 -8.85 10.80
CA SER A 153 9.12 -9.11 10.12
C SER A 153 8.94 -10.03 8.94
N PHE A 154 9.72 -9.79 7.87
CA PHE A 154 9.75 -10.60 6.66
C PHE A 154 11.19 -10.92 6.29
N ARG A 155 11.44 -12.16 5.88
CA ARG A 155 12.71 -12.56 5.29
C ARG A 155 12.64 -12.35 3.78
N LEU A 156 13.62 -11.62 3.21
CA LEU A 156 13.59 -11.20 1.81
C LEU A 156 14.31 -12.21 0.90
N ASP A 157 13.73 -13.39 0.76
CA ASP A 157 14.23 -14.47 -0.10
C ASP A 157 13.56 -14.41 -1.48
N HIS A 158 14.04 -13.53 -2.36
CA HIS A 158 13.62 -13.45 -3.76
C HIS A 158 14.58 -14.20 -4.67
N VAL A 159 14.16 -14.45 -5.91
CA VAL A 159 15.02 -15.04 -6.95
C VAL A 159 16.18 -14.09 -7.26
N ASP A 160 17.39 -14.65 -7.47
CA ASP A 160 18.55 -13.85 -7.88
C ASP A 160 18.41 -13.39 -9.34
N MET A 161 18.23 -12.09 -9.54
CA MET A 161 17.97 -11.49 -10.84
C MET A 161 19.10 -10.60 -11.35
N LYS A 162 20.27 -10.60 -10.74
CA LYS A 162 21.43 -9.74 -11.10
C LYS A 162 21.11 -8.24 -11.21
N LYS A 163 19.97 -7.81 -10.70
CA LYS A 163 19.52 -6.41 -10.65
C LYS A 163 18.77 -6.18 -9.33
N PRO A 164 18.66 -4.93 -8.87
CA PRO A 164 17.83 -4.63 -7.70
C PRO A 164 16.37 -5.05 -7.93
N ILE A 165 15.76 -5.66 -6.94
CA ILE A 165 14.37 -6.11 -6.94
C ILE A 165 13.56 -5.20 -6.01
N LEU A 166 12.42 -4.71 -6.48
CA LEU A 166 11.50 -3.97 -5.64
C LEU A 166 10.70 -4.91 -4.75
N TRP A 167 10.85 -4.75 -3.45
CA TRP A 167 9.97 -5.37 -2.46
C TRP A 167 8.82 -4.45 -2.12
N ILE A 168 7.64 -5.05 -2.04
CA ILE A 168 6.36 -4.38 -1.81
C ILE A 168 5.74 -4.98 -0.57
N PHE A 169 5.40 -4.14 0.40
CA PHE A 169 4.71 -4.50 1.64
C PHE A 169 3.38 -3.78 1.66
N GLN A 170 2.30 -4.49 1.97
CA GLN A 170 0.97 -3.91 2.04
C GLN A 170 0.27 -4.33 3.32
N ALA A 171 -0.19 -3.34 4.08
CA ALA A 171 -1.17 -3.50 5.14
C ALA A 171 -2.55 -3.11 4.61
N GLY A 172 -3.57 -3.88 4.94
CA GLY A 172 -4.95 -3.60 4.56
C GLY A 172 -5.89 -3.76 5.73
N ASP A 173 -6.82 -2.83 5.89
CA ASP A 173 -7.81 -2.84 6.96
C ASP A 173 -9.20 -2.52 6.40
N MET A 174 -10.20 -3.22 6.92
CA MET A 174 -11.61 -2.98 6.65
C MET A 174 -12.28 -2.60 7.95
N ARG A 175 -12.89 -1.42 7.99
CA ARG A 175 -13.56 -0.90 9.19
C ARG A 175 -14.97 -0.46 8.87
N LYS A 176 -15.85 -0.56 9.85
CA LYS A 176 -17.18 0.06 9.74
C LYS A 176 -17.01 1.55 9.46
N SER A 177 -17.67 2.03 8.41
CA SER A 177 -17.62 3.44 8.04
C SER A 177 -18.55 4.28 8.90
N SER A 178 -18.15 5.54 9.12
CA SER A 178 -19.02 6.59 9.67
C SER A 178 -19.64 7.47 8.60
N GLN A 179 -19.29 7.24 7.33
CA GLN A 179 -19.78 8.05 6.22
C GLN A 179 -21.21 7.63 5.82
N PRO A 180 -22.08 8.57 5.43
CA PRO A 180 -23.44 8.24 4.99
C PRO A 180 -23.41 7.41 3.70
N ASN A 181 -24.25 6.36 3.65
CA ASN A 181 -24.38 5.44 2.53
C ASN A 181 -23.11 4.64 2.20
N VAL A 182 -22.27 4.41 3.21
CA VAL A 182 -21.04 3.60 3.13
C VAL A 182 -21.03 2.63 4.30
N ASP A 183 -20.82 1.35 4.02
CA ASP A 183 -20.77 0.33 5.07
C ASP A 183 -19.38 0.20 5.68
N GLU A 184 -18.36 0.26 4.83
CA GLU A 184 -16.97 -0.01 5.22
C GLU A 184 -15.98 0.99 4.63
N ASP A 185 -14.99 1.36 5.42
CA ASP A 185 -13.77 2.05 4.97
C ASP A 185 -12.71 0.98 4.63
N ASN A 186 -12.25 0.97 3.38
CA ASN A 186 -11.19 0.10 2.88
C ASN A 186 -9.88 0.88 2.87
N LEU A 187 -9.01 0.61 3.83
CA LEU A 187 -7.75 1.31 4.03
C LEU A 187 -6.59 0.46 3.54
N LYS A 188 -5.65 1.05 2.80
CA LYS A 188 -4.42 0.37 2.40
C LYS A 188 -3.20 1.25 2.62
N ALA A 189 -2.16 0.68 3.21
CA ALA A 189 -0.83 1.27 3.27
C ALA A 189 0.16 0.41 2.50
N THR A 190 1.04 1.03 1.72
CA THR A 190 2.06 0.32 0.94
C THR A 190 3.42 0.94 1.20
N LEU A 191 4.43 0.10 1.33
CA LEU A 191 5.83 0.48 1.40
C LEU A 191 6.59 -0.25 0.30
N VAL A 192 7.44 0.48 -0.43
CA VAL A 192 8.27 -0.09 -1.51
C VAL A 192 9.72 0.38 -1.35
N PHE A 193 10.66 -0.50 -1.55
CA PHE A 193 12.08 -0.18 -1.70
C PHE A 193 12.82 -1.26 -2.50
N ALA A 194 13.96 -0.87 -3.09
CA ALA A 194 14.81 -1.78 -3.84
C ALA A 194 15.76 -2.57 -2.91
N VAL A 195 15.88 -3.87 -3.15
CA VAL A 195 16.83 -4.78 -2.49
C VAL A 195 17.86 -5.25 -3.51
N LYS A 196 19.14 -5.17 -3.15
CA LYS A 196 20.30 -5.57 -3.98
C LYS A 196 20.72 -7.00 -3.68
#